data_a6f23fbf11718746eebdd05aba985972
#
_entry.id   a6f23fbf11718746eebdd05aba985972
#
_cell.length_a   1.000
_cell.length_b   1.000
_cell.length_c   1.000
_cell.angle_alpha   90.00
_cell.angle_beta   90.00
_cell.angle_gamma   90.00
#
_symmetry.space_group_name_H-M   'P 1'
#
loop_
_entity.id
_entity.type
_entity.pdbx_description
1 polymer ?
#
loop_
_entity_poly.entity_id
_entity_poly.type
_entity_poly.pdbx_seq_one_letter_code
_entity_poly.pdbx_strand_id
1 'polypeptide(L)'
;MPKKPSRKTIVNNLDKVFSEYIRRRYAKNGIAECVTCAKKDHWKNLQAGHFMSRKHYATRWDEENVEVQCMACNVYRYGEQYLFAKHLGEDKADELLAKSRTMVKLKDWELQDMIEIYKKKLLELEQ
;
A
#
# COMPACT_ATOMS: atom_id res chain seq x y z
N MET A 1 19.08 27.43 -7.50
CA MET A 1 18.13 26.52 -8.17
C MET A 1 17.94 25.28 -7.31
N PRO A 2 16.72 24.96 -6.93
CA PRO A 2 16.50 23.71 -6.20
C PRO A 2 16.82 22.53 -7.11
N LYS A 3 17.49 21.53 -6.57
CA LYS A 3 17.76 20.30 -7.30
C LYS A 3 16.47 19.52 -7.48
N LYS A 4 16.33 18.85 -8.60
CA LYS A 4 15.23 17.89 -8.78
C LYS A 4 15.39 16.77 -7.75
N PRO A 5 14.29 16.28 -7.15
CA PRO A 5 14.39 15.17 -6.23
C PRO A 5 14.92 13.93 -6.92
N SER A 6 15.69 13.12 -6.20
CA SER A 6 16.19 11.86 -6.74
C SER A 6 15.04 10.86 -6.89
N ARG A 7 15.26 9.85 -7.74
CA ARG A 7 14.32 8.73 -7.90
C ARG A 7 13.95 8.12 -6.55
N LYS A 8 14.96 7.90 -5.70
CA LYS A 8 14.75 7.35 -4.36
C LYS A 8 13.82 8.21 -3.52
N THR A 9 14.01 9.53 -3.56
CA THR A 9 13.16 10.48 -2.82
C THR A 9 11.72 10.42 -3.32
N ILE A 10 11.53 10.39 -4.64
CA ILE A 10 10.19 10.32 -5.24
C ILE A 10 9.48 9.01 -4.81
N VAL A 11 10.18 7.88 -4.91
CA VAL A 11 9.62 6.58 -4.51
C VAL A 11 9.26 6.57 -3.02
N ASN A 12 10.13 7.11 -2.16
CA ASN A 12 9.86 7.18 -0.72
C ASN A 12 8.65 8.05 -0.42
N ASN A 13 8.51 9.19 -1.12
CA ASN A 13 7.36 10.07 -0.95
C ASN A 13 6.06 9.41 -1.40
N LEU A 14 6.11 8.68 -2.52
CA LEU A 14 4.94 7.94 -2.99
C LEU A 14 4.56 6.82 -2.03
N ASP A 15 5.54 6.06 -1.54
CA ASP A 15 5.27 5.01 -0.55
C ASP A 15 4.59 5.59 0.69
N LYS A 16 5.04 6.74 1.15
CA LYS A 16 4.51 7.38 2.36
C LYS A 16 3.04 7.80 2.18
N VAL A 17 2.74 8.51 1.10
CA VAL A 17 1.38 9.01 0.86
C VAL A 17 0.43 7.85 0.53
N PHE A 18 0.89 6.87 -0.22
CA PHE A 18 0.11 5.68 -0.55
C PHE A 18 -0.19 4.85 0.69
N SER A 19 0.81 4.62 1.55
CA SER A 19 0.63 3.90 2.81
C SER A 19 -0.42 4.57 3.70
N GLU A 20 -0.35 5.89 3.83
CA GLU A 20 -1.33 6.62 4.63
C GLU A 20 -2.74 6.46 4.07
N TYR A 21 -2.89 6.55 2.75
CA TYR A 21 -4.18 6.36 2.10
C TYR A 21 -4.75 4.95 2.38
N ILE A 22 -3.92 3.91 2.21
CA ILE A 22 -4.34 2.52 2.45
C ILE A 22 -4.82 2.34 3.89
N ARG A 23 -4.08 2.89 4.85
CA ARG A 23 -4.42 2.72 6.28
C ARG A 23 -5.67 3.50 6.68
N ARG A 24 -5.98 4.58 5.98
CA ARG A 24 -7.10 5.47 6.33
C ARG A 24 -8.37 5.20 5.53
N ARG A 25 -8.28 4.62 4.34
CA ARG A 25 -9.42 4.54 3.41
C ARG A 25 -10.67 3.88 3.98
N TYR A 26 -10.51 2.88 4.83
CA TYR A 26 -11.64 2.17 5.47
C TYR A 26 -11.70 2.38 6.98
N ALA A 27 -10.87 3.25 7.51
CA ALA A 27 -10.89 3.56 8.94
C ALA A 27 -12.18 4.29 9.32
N LYS A 28 -12.73 3.96 10.48
CA LYS A 28 -13.92 4.63 11.04
C LYS A 28 -13.49 5.30 12.33
N ASN A 29 -13.66 6.63 12.40
CA ASN A 29 -13.23 7.43 13.56
C ASN A 29 -11.75 7.18 13.89
N GLY A 30 -10.92 7.03 12.87
CA GLY A 30 -9.49 6.79 13.01
C GLY A 30 -9.11 5.33 13.30
N ILE A 31 -10.06 4.43 13.47
CA ILE A 31 -9.80 3.03 13.80
C ILE A 31 -9.91 2.16 12.55
N ALA A 32 -8.86 1.38 12.28
CA ALA A 32 -8.81 0.43 11.20
C ALA A 32 -8.57 -0.99 11.74
N GLU A 33 -8.76 -1.99 10.89
CA GLU A 33 -8.67 -3.39 11.29
C GLU A 33 -7.66 -4.13 10.41
N CYS A 34 -6.74 -4.85 11.06
CA CYS A 34 -5.78 -5.70 10.37
C CYS A 34 -6.54 -6.80 9.60
N VAL A 35 -6.28 -6.91 8.28
CA VAL A 35 -7.01 -7.85 7.43
C VAL A 35 -6.65 -9.32 7.69
N THR A 36 -5.53 -9.58 8.38
CA THR A 36 -5.05 -10.95 8.60
C THR A 36 -5.23 -11.46 10.03
N CYS A 37 -5.43 -10.60 11.03
CA CYS A 37 -5.68 -11.05 12.40
C CYS A 37 -6.84 -10.34 13.08
N ALA A 38 -7.47 -9.37 12.41
CA ALA A 38 -8.62 -8.61 12.91
C ALA A 38 -8.31 -7.69 14.10
N LYS A 39 -7.05 -7.46 14.43
CA LYS A 39 -6.68 -6.46 15.45
C LYS A 39 -7.16 -5.07 15.02
N LYS A 40 -7.85 -4.37 15.91
CA LYS A 40 -8.29 -2.99 15.68
C LYS A 40 -7.37 -2.03 16.41
N ASP A 41 -7.00 -0.95 15.75
CA ASP A 41 -6.16 0.09 16.33
C ASP A 41 -6.32 1.37 15.52
N HIS A 42 -5.79 2.47 16.06
CA HIS A 42 -5.70 3.70 15.28
C HIS A 42 -4.82 3.45 14.06
N TRP A 43 -5.19 4.02 12.91
CA TRP A 43 -4.48 3.77 11.66
C TRP A 43 -2.99 4.13 11.73
N LYS A 44 -2.62 5.12 12.58
CA LYS A 44 -1.21 5.50 12.76
C LYS A 44 -0.36 4.38 13.36
N ASN A 45 -0.98 3.47 14.09
CA ASN A 45 -0.29 2.35 14.74
C ASN A 45 -0.30 1.08 13.88
N LEU A 46 -0.90 1.17 12.69
CA LEU A 46 -0.98 0.04 11.76
C LEU A 46 -0.08 0.32 10.55
N GLN A 47 0.10 -0.68 9.73
CA GLN A 47 0.99 -0.63 8.57
C GLN A 47 0.23 -0.98 7.29
N ALA A 48 0.79 -0.57 6.15
CA ALA A 48 0.31 -0.99 4.84
C ALA A 48 1.10 -2.24 4.44
N GLY A 49 0.42 -3.39 4.43
CA GLY A 49 1.03 -4.66 4.08
C GLY A 49 0.83 -4.98 2.61
N HIS A 50 1.89 -5.38 1.92
CA HIS A 50 1.86 -5.74 0.51
C HIS A 50 1.73 -7.25 0.35
N PHE A 51 0.75 -7.70 -0.43
CA PHE A 51 0.62 -9.13 -0.75
C PHE A 51 1.78 -9.57 -1.65
N MET A 52 1.97 -8.93 -2.80
CA MET A 52 3.20 -9.04 -3.58
C MET A 52 4.15 -7.95 -3.09
N SER A 53 5.40 -8.30 -2.81
CA SER A 53 6.35 -7.41 -2.15
C SER A 53 6.62 -6.12 -2.94
N ARG A 54 7.14 -5.10 -2.25
CA ARG A 54 7.50 -3.81 -2.85
C ARG A 54 8.59 -3.91 -3.93
N LYS A 55 9.23 -5.07 -4.05
CA LYS A 55 10.16 -5.35 -5.13
C LYS A 55 9.50 -5.24 -6.52
N HIS A 56 8.22 -5.55 -6.62
CA HIS A 56 7.48 -5.59 -7.88
C HIS A 56 6.73 -4.29 -8.13
N TYR A 57 7.26 -3.45 -9.02
CA TYR A 57 6.66 -2.14 -9.32
C TYR A 57 5.24 -2.25 -9.88
N ALA A 58 4.93 -3.30 -10.62
CA ALA A 58 3.60 -3.48 -11.20
C ALA A 58 2.49 -3.53 -10.13
N THR A 59 2.83 -3.99 -8.90
CA THR A 59 1.87 -4.17 -7.81
C THR A 59 2.16 -3.31 -6.59
N ARG A 60 3.31 -2.62 -6.56
CA ARG A 60 3.77 -1.86 -5.39
C ARG A 60 2.75 -0.80 -4.95
N TRP A 61 2.12 -0.13 -5.90
CA TRP A 61 1.13 0.92 -5.64
C TRP A 61 -0.24 0.55 -6.21
N ASP A 62 -0.54 -0.73 -6.23
CA ASP A 62 -1.85 -1.26 -6.63
C ASP A 62 -2.72 -1.37 -5.37
N GLU A 63 -3.84 -0.65 -5.35
CA GLU A 63 -4.73 -0.61 -4.18
C GLU A 63 -5.30 -1.98 -3.83
N GLU A 64 -5.35 -2.90 -4.78
CA GLU A 64 -5.80 -4.27 -4.52
C GLU A 64 -4.73 -5.15 -3.88
N ASN A 65 -3.46 -4.77 -4.04
CA ASN A 65 -2.31 -5.53 -3.53
C ASN A 65 -1.93 -5.15 -2.10
N VAL A 66 -2.47 -4.06 -1.58
CA VAL A 66 -2.00 -3.47 -0.33
C VAL A 66 -3.17 -3.28 0.62
N GLU A 67 -3.02 -3.79 1.84
CA GLU A 67 -4.07 -3.75 2.85
C GLU A 67 -3.49 -3.40 4.21
N VAL A 68 -4.37 -3.02 5.13
CA VAL A 68 -3.98 -2.69 6.51
C VAL A 68 -3.57 -3.96 7.24
N GLN A 69 -2.39 -3.95 7.85
CA GLN A 69 -1.93 -5.02 8.74
C GLN A 69 -1.30 -4.44 9.99
N CYS A 70 -1.41 -5.16 11.10
CA CYS A 70 -0.67 -4.80 12.31
C CYS A 70 0.80 -5.19 12.13
N MET A 71 1.67 -4.61 12.97
CA MET A 71 3.11 -4.89 12.91
C MET A 71 3.41 -6.38 13.07
N ALA A 72 2.70 -7.07 13.96
CA ALA A 72 2.93 -8.50 14.18
C ALA A 72 2.72 -9.31 12.89
N CYS A 73 1.61 -9.06 12.18
CA CYS A 73 1.34 -9.76 10.93
C CYS A 73 2.28 -9.33 9.81
N ASN A 74 2.49 -8.01 9.64
CA ASN A 74 3.25 -7.49 8.51
C ASN A 74 4.75 -7.77 8.63
N VAL A 75 5.32 -7.63 9.83
CA VAL A 75 6.77 -7.75 10.04
C VAL A 75 7.14 -9.10 10.63
N TYR A 76 6.64 -9.40 11.83
CA TYR A 76 7.09 -10.59 12.57
C TYR A 76 6.59 -11.91 11.99
N ARG A 77 5.45 -11.89 11.28
CA ARG A 77 4.89 -13.07 10.61
C ARG A 77 5.01 -12.99 9.11
N TYR A 78 5.92 -12.16 8.62
CA TYR A 78 6.28 -12.03 7.20
C TYR A 78 5.09 -11.76 6.28
N GLY A 79 4.11 -10.95 6.75
CA GLY A 79 2.95 -10.56 5.96
C GLY A 79 1.77 -11.53 6.03
N GLU A 80 1.88 -12.65 6.75
CA GLU A 80 0.80 -13.64 6.87
C GLU A 80 0.20 -13.99 5.50
N GLN A 81 1.05 -14.43 4.58
CA GLN A 81 0.69 -14.59 3.17
C GLN A 81 -0.50 -15.51 2.94
N TYR A 82 -0.61 -16.60 3.69
CA TYR A 82 -1.74 -17.52 3.56
C TYR A 82 -3.07 -16.84 3.92
N LEU A 83 -3.09 -16.13 5.06
CA LEU A 83 -4.29 -15.41 5.49
C LEU A 83 -4.59 -14.23 4.60
N PHE A 84 -3.55 -13.56 4.08
CA PHE A 84 -3.72 -12.46 3.14
C PHE A 84 -4.37 -12.95 1.84
N ALA A 85 -3.89 -14.08 1.31
CA ALA A 85 -4.46 -14.69 0.11
C ALA A 85 -5.92 -15.07 0.32
N LYS A 86 -6.26 -15.61 1.49
CA LYS A 86 -7.65 -15.93 1.83
C LYS A 86 -8.53 -14.69 1.89
N HIS A 87 -8.02 -13.60 2.45
CA HIS A 87 -8.74 -12.33 2.49
C HIS A 87 -9.04 -11.81 1.09
N LEU A 88 -8.06 -11.89 0.18
CA LEU A 88 -8.22 -11.43 -1.20
C LEU A 88 -9.14 -12.34 -2.03
N GLY A 89 -9.12 -13.63 -1.75
CA GLY A 89 -9.73 -14.65 -2.59
C GLY A 89 -8.74 -15.17 -3.63
N GLU A 90 -8.93 -16.42 -4.01
CA GLU A 90 -8.00 -17.13 -4.91
C GLU A 90 -7.80 -16.40 -6.25
N ASP A 91 -8.88 -15.97 -6.88
CA ASP A 91 -8.81 -15.30 -8.19
C ASP A 91 -8.01 -14.01 -8.11
N LYS A 92 -8.27 -13.18 -7.10
CA LYS A 92 -7.55 -11.92 -6.91
C LYS A 92 -6.07 -12.17 -6.58
N ALA A 93 -5.78 -13.14 -5.73
CA ALA A 93 -4.41 -13.51 -5.40
C ALA A 93 -3.65 -13.96 -6.65
N ASP A 94 -4.27 -14.78 -7.49
CA ASP A 94 -3.66 -15.25 -8.73
C ASP A 94 -3.43 -14.10 -9.72
N GLU A 95 -4.40 -13.19 -9.84
CA GLU A 95 -4.26 -11.99 -10.70
C GLU A 95 -3.07 -11.13 -10.25
N LEU A 96 -2.93 -10.90 -8.95
CA LEU A 96 -1.83 -10.09 -8.41
C LEU A 96 -0.49 -10.76 -8.60
N LEU A 97 -0.43 -12.09 -8.43
CA LEU A 97 0.80 -12.84 -8.70
C LEU A 97 1.21 -12.68 -10.16
N ALA A 98 0.29 -12.86 -11.09
CA ALA A 98 0.57 -12.69 -12.51
C ALA A 98 1.01 -11.26 -12.83
N LYS A 99 0.29 -10.26 -12.31
CA LYS A 99 0.62 -8.84 -12.52
C LYS A 99 1.99 -8.49 -11.96
N SER A 100 2.38 -9.04 -10.81
CA SER A 100 3.67 -8.75 -10.19
C SER A 100 4.85 -9.16 -11.06
N ARG A 101 4.65 -10.11 -11.96
CA ARG A 101 5.68 -10.62 -12.85
C ARG A 101 5.84 -9.80 -14.13
N THR A 102 4.97 -8.81 -14.35
CA THR A 102 5.07 -7.95 -15.52
C THR A 102 6.15 -6.89 -15.32
N MET A 103 6.88 -6.58 -16.39
CA MET A 103 7.88 -5.51 -16.37
C MET A 103 7.17 -4.18 -16.55
N VAL A 104 7.33 -3.30 -15.57
CA VAL A 104 6.76 -1.95 -15.62
C VAL A 104 7.88 -0.95 -15.44
N LYS A 105 7.97 0.01 -16.35
CA LYS A 105 8.92 1.13 -16.26
C LYS A 105 8.11 2.40 -16.01
N LEU A 106 8.22 2.93 -14.80
CA LEU A 106 7.55 4.16 -14.42
C LEU A 106 8.57 5.29 -14.43
N LYS A 107 8.25 6.36 -15.15
CA LYS A 107 9.09 7.55 -15.18
C LYS A 107 8.85 8.40 -13.95
N ASP A 108 9.81 9.23 -13.60
CA ASP A 108 9.71 10.09 -12.42
C ASP A 108 8.44 10.94 -12.44
N TRP A 109 8.07 11.50 -13.59
CA TRP A 109 6.87 12.32 -13.69
C TRP A 109 5.58 11.52 -13.45
N GLU A 110 5.57 10.24 -13.86
CA GLU A 110 4.42 9.35 -13.58
C GLU A 110 4.27 9.08 -12.09
N LEU A 111 5.38 8.85 -11.39
CA LEU A 111 5.38 8.66 -9.94
C LEU A 111 4.96 9.93 -9.21
N GLN A 112 5.41 11.09 -9.69
CA GLN A 112 5.01 12.38 -9.12
C GLN A 112 3.52 12.65 -9.30
N ASP A 113 2.96 12.28 -10.46
CA ASP A 113 1.51 12.35 -10.68
C ASP A 113 0.75 11.48 -9.69
N MET A 114 1.24 10.26 -9.43
CA MET A 114 0.62 9.37 -8.44
C MET A 114 0.65 9.99 -7.04
N ILE A 115 1.75 10.64 -6.67
CA ILE A 115 1.85 11.33 -5.37
C ILE A 115 0.72 12.38 -5.25
N GLU A 116 0.52 13.19 -6.29
CA GLU A 116 -0.52 14.22 -6.28
C GLU A 116 -1.93 13.60 -6.22
N ILE A 117 -2.15 12.49 -6.93
CA ILE A 117 -3.41 11.76 -6.89
C ILE A 117 -3.72 11.29 -5.46
N TYR A 118 -2.73 10.70 -4.76
CA TYR A 118 -2.97 10.19 -3.41
C TYR A 118 -3.07 11.30 -2.37
N LYS A 119 -2.36 12.42 -2.54
CA LYS A 119 -2.58 13.60 -1.71
C LYS A 119 -4.01 14.08 -1.80
N LYS A 120 -4.56 14.14 -3.03
CA LYS A 120 -5.94 14.54 -3.26
C LYS A 120 -6.92 13.55 -2.63
N LYS A 121 -6.69 12.26 -2.80
CA LYS A 121 -7.54 11.22 -2.18
C LYS A 121 -7.56 11.33 -0.65
N LEU A 122 -6.41 11.65 -0.05
CA LEU A 122 -6.33 11.86 1.40
C LEU A 122 -7.17 13.06 1.85
N LEU A 123 -7.13 14.16 1.10
CA LEU A 123 -7.97 15.32 1.40
C LEU A 123 -9.46 14.97 1.31
N GLU A 124 -9.85 14.14 0.37
CA GLU A 124 -11.24 13.70 0.21
C GLU A 124 -11.70 12.85 1.40
N LEU A 125 -10.80 12.09 2.02
CA LEU A 125 -11.14 11.30 3.22
C LEU A 125 -11.45 12.15 4.44
N GLU A 126 -10.97 13.39 4.47
CA GLU A 126 -11.16 14.30 5.60
C GLU A 126 -12.50 15.04 5.56
N GLN A 127 -13.23 14.92 4.47
CA GLN A 127 -14.52 15.61 4.29
C GLN A 127 -15.71 14.81 4.85
#